data_d883607fd229afd9a8e6202ef83f5a8c
#
_entry.id   d883607fd229afd9a8e6202ef83f5a8c
#
_cell.length_a   1.000
_cell.length_b   1.000
_cell.length_c   1.000
_cell.angle_alpha   90.00
_cell.angle_beta   90.00
_cell.angle_gamma   90.00
#
_symmetry.space_group_name_H-M   'P 1'
#
loop_
_entity.id
_entity.type
_entity.pdbx_description
1 polymer ?
#
loop_
_entity_poly.entity_id
_entity_poly.type
_entity_poly.pdbx_seq_one_letter_code
_entity_poly.pdbx_strand_id
1 'polypeptide(L)'
;VYSSDGEKITEDKKETNDSSVLKKENILLNQKFDSKEEVIKEVGRIMESSGYVDHEYTNGMLQRENEAPTHFGIGLAIPHGTNETKSVIKKSGLVVFTIPEGVKWDDEIVKLVIGIAGVGDEHLAILSNVATKIDNEEIVNDIVENKSKDEIYEILTSEV
;
A
#
# COMPACT_ATOMS: atom_id res chain seq x y z
N VAL A 1 -26.58 -0.42 15.59
CA VAL A 1 -26.41 0.09 15.86
C VAL A 1 -26.26 0.11 16.55
N TYR A 2 -27.01 -0.26 16.82
CA TYR A 2 -26.86 -0.18 17.30
C TYR A 2 -26.74 0.09 17.91
N SER A 3 -26.81 -0.47 17.70
CA SER A 3 -26.65 -0.15 18.16
C SER A 3 -26.56 -0.03 18.84
N SER A 4 -26.84 -0.44 18.65
CA SER A 4 -26.76 -0.10 19.06
C SER A 4 -26.33 -0.01 19.66
N ASP A 5 -26.52 -0.45 19.65
CA ASP A 5 -26.10 -0.19 19.85
C ASP A 5 -25.47 -0.03 20.08
N GLY A 6 -25.83 -0.58 19.79
CA GLY A 6 -25.06 -0.46 19.53
C GLY A 6 -24.45 -0.33 19.54
N GLU A 7 -23.91 -0.35 18.87
CA GLU A 7 -23.41 -0.22 18.53
C GLU A 7 -22.85 0.16 18.49
N LYS A 8 -22.65 -0.42 18.12
CA LYS A 8 -22.12 -0.11 17.90
C LYS A 8 -21.58 0.21 17.73
N ILE A 9 -21.87 -0.31 17.15
CA ILE A 9 -21.32 0.07 16.84
C ILE A 9 -20.97 0.41 16.62
N THR A 10 -21.11 0.03 16.05
CA THR A 10 -20.74 0.51 15.67
C THR A 10 -20.46 0.92 15.50
N GLU A 11 -20.42 0.68 15.04
CA GLU A 11 -20.16 1.20 14.63
C GLU A 11 -19.76 1.39 14.39
N ASP A 12 -19.81 0.89 14.00
CA ASP A 12 -19.42 1.10 13.49
C ASP A 12 -19.19 0.83 13.04
N LYS A 13 -19.23 0.34 12.54
CA LYS A 13 -19.01 0.11 11.80
C LYS A 13 -18.87 0.15 11.03
N LYS A 14 -19.09 -0.06 10.34
CA LYS A 14 -18.80 0.02 9.39
C LYS A 14 -18.12 0.39 9.19
N GLU A 15 -18.16 0.17 8.90
CA GLU A 15 -17.22 0.61 8.51
C GLU A 15 -16.28 0.22 8.70
N THR A 16 -16.32 -0.24 8.44
CA THR A 16 -15.30 -0.67 9.05
C THR A 16 -14.20 -1.60 8.45
N ASN A 17 -14.45 -2.52 7.53
CA ASN A 17 -13.46 -3.40 6.94
C ASN A 17 -12.42 -2.65 6.15
N ASP A 18 -12.83 -1.67 5.40
CA ASP A 18 -11.92 -0.86 4.59
C ASP A 18 -10.89 -0.18 5.45
N SER A 19 -11.32 0.36 6.57
CA SER A 19 -10.42 1.08 7.45
C SER A 19 -9.45 0.14 8.15
N SER A 20 -9.68 -1.17 8.11
CA SER A 20 -8.71 -2.10 8.68
C SER A 20 -7.56 -2.39 7.72
N VAL A 21 -7.78 -2.25 6.40
CA VAL A 21 -6.75 -2.51 5.40
C VAL A 21 -5.93 -1.26 5.13
N LEU A 22 -6.59 -0.12 4.92
CA LEU A 22 -5.89 1.13 4.66
C LEU A 22 -6.31 2.17 5.67
N LYS A 23 -5.33 2.71 6.38
CA LYS A 23 -5.55 3.83 7.30
C LYS A 23 -5.04 5.09 6.65
N LYS A 24 -5.74 6.20 6.86
CA LYS A 24 -5.31 7.48 6.29
C LYS A 24 -3.94 7.88 6.80
N GLU A 25 -3.60 7.52 8.03
CA GLU A 25 -2.28 7.83 8.58
C GLU A 25 -1.15 7.11 7.85
N ASN A 26 -1.47 6.06 7.08
CA ASN A 26 -0.49 5.33 6.29
C ASN A 26 -0.44 5.80 4.83
N ILE A 27 -1.07 6.92 4.53
CA ILE A 27 -0.95 7.60 3.24
C ILE A 27 -0.08 8.83 3.48
N LEU A 28 1.17 8.77 2.98
CA LEU A 28 2.15 9.82 3.24
C LEU A 28 2.50 10.52 1.94
N LEU A 29 2.11 11.79 1.87
CA LEU A 29 2.28 12.58 0.65
C LEU A 29 3.64 13.28 0.64
N ASN A 30 4.12 13.56 -0.57
CA ASN A 30 5.28 14.43 -0.80
C ASN A 30 6.54 13.92 -0.11
N GLN A 31 6.78 12.62 -0.22
CA GLN A 31 7.94 11.98 0.36
C GLN A 31 9.13 12.07 -0.58
N LYS A 32 10.33 11.92 -0.03
CA LYS A 32 11.58 11.88 -0.79
C LYS A 32 12.39 10.69 -0.35
N PHE A 33 12.95 9.97 -1.32
CA PHE A 33 13.79 8.81 -1.05
C PHE A 33 14.94 8.80 -2.03
N ASP A 34 16.07 8.26 -1.61
CA ASP A 34 17.26 8.19 -2.47
C ASP A 34 17.30 6.91 -3.29
N SER A 35 16.60 5.85 -2.88
CA SER A 35 16.67 4.57 -3.57
C SER A 35 15.39 3.77 -3.32
N LYS A 36 15.17 2.76 -4.17
CA LYS A 36 14.03 1.86 -3.96
C LYS A 36 14.17 1.06 -2.68
N GLU A 37 15.41 0.75 -2.29
CA GLU A 37 15.65 0.03 -1.04
C GLU A 37 15.19 0.83 0.16
N GLU A 38 15.43 2.14 0.15
CA GLU A 38 14.96 3.01 1.22
C GLU A 38 13.43 3.03 1.29
N VAL A 39 12.79 3.08 0.12
CA VAL A 39 11.33 3.05 0.05
C VAL A 39 10.79 1.78 0.68
N ILE A 40 11.34 0.64 0.28
CA ILE A 40 10.88 -0.67 0.76
C ILE A 40 11.10 -0.79 2.27
N LYS A 41 12.24 -0.33 2.75
CA LYS A 41 12.51 -0.38 4.20
C LYS A 41 11.53 0.47 4.98
N GLU A 42 11.18 1.64 4.45
CA GLU A 42 10.24 2.52 5.15
C GLU A 42 8.82 1.93 5.10
N VAL A 43 8.42 1.33 3.99
CA VAL A 43 7.16 0.61 3.91
C VAL A 43 7.10 -0.46 4.99
N GLY A 44 8.17 -1.26 5.09
CA GLY A 44 8.22 -2.34 6.07
C GLY A 44 8.17 -1.83 7.49
N ARG A 45 8.87 -0.74 7.78
CA ARG A 45 8.85 -0.13 9.11
C ARG A 45 7.44 0.31 9.51
N ILE A 46 6.73 0.94 8.58
CA ILE A 46 5.37 1.40 8.86
C ILE A 46 4.43 0.22 9.03
N MET A 47 4.57 -0.82 8.19
CA MET A 47 3.74 -2.02 8.32
C MET A 47 3.97 -2.70 9.66
N GLU A 48 5.21 -2.75 10.10
CA GLU A 48 5.53 -3.36 11.39
C GLU A 48 4.94 -2.54 12.54
N SER A 49 5.13 -1.22 12.51
CA SER A 49 4.61 -0.37 13.58
C SER A 49 3.09 -0.30 13.59
N SER A 50 2.46 -0.56 12.46
CA SER A 50 1.00 -0.61 12.35
C SER A 50 0.43 -1.96 12.80
N GLY A 51 1.30 -2.94 13.09
CA GLY A 51 0.86 -4.25 13.53
C GLY A 51 0.44 -5.18 12.41
N TYR A 52 0.79 -4.88 11.17
CA TYR A 52 0.44 -5.72 10.04
C TYR A 52 1.35 -6.92 9.89
N VAL A 53 2.65 -6.75 10.19
CA VAL A 53 3.66 -7.77 9.93
C VAL A 53 4.70 -7.78 11.05
N ASP A 54 5.47 -8.88 11.12
CA ASP A 54 6.69 -8.92 11.91
C ASP A 54 7.84 -8.36 11.09
N HIS A 55 8.97 -8.09 11.74
CA HIS A 55 10.10 -7.40 11.10
C HIS A 55 10.71 -8.16 9.93
N GLU A 56 10.54 -9.48 9.88
CA GLU A 56 11.08 -10.29 8.79
C GLU A 56 10.44 -9.95 7.44
N TYR A 57 9.26 -9.34 7.44
CA TYR A 57 8.56 -9.03 6.21
C TYR A 57 9.36 -8.05 5.34
N THR A 58 10.06 -7.10 5.95
CA THR A 58 10.89 -6.16 5.20
C THR A 58 11.94 -6.90 4.37
N ASN A 59 12.61 -7.87 4.96
CA ASN A 59 13.59 -8.67 4.22
C ASN A 59 12.92 -9.46 3.10
N GLY A 60 11.70 -9.94 3.33
CA GLY A 60 10.93 -10.62 2.30
C GLY A 60 10.61 -9.72 1.12
N MET A 61 10.28 -8.46 1.41
CA MET A 61 10.01 -7.50 0.33
C MET A 61 11.27 -7.20 -0.47
N LEU A 62 12.40 -7.04 0.20
CA LEU A 62 13.67 -6.80 -0.48
C LEU A 62 14.06 -7.99 -1.34
N GLN A 63 13.86 -9.19 -0.83
CA GLN A 63 14.14 -10.43 -1.57
C GLN A 63 13.23 -10.54 -2.79
N ARG A 64 11.94 -10.26 -2.63
CA ARG A 64 10.99 -10.31 -3.73
C ARG A 64 11.37 -9.33 -4.83
N GLU A 65 11.82 -8.13 -4.44
CA GLU A 65 12.23 -7.12 -5.41
C GLU A 65 13.47 -7.59 -6.19
N ASN A 66 14.37 -8.31 -5.54
CA ASN A 66 15.56 -8.85 -6.22
C ASN A 66 15.21 -9.94 -7.22
N GLU A 67 14.09 -10.64 -7.01
CA GLU A 67 13.67 -11.69 -7.93
C GLU A 67 13.09 -11.12 -9.22
N ALA A 68 12.30 -10.05 -9.09
CA ALA A 68 11.71 -9.38 -10.23
C ALA A 68 11.17 -8.02 -9.77
N PRO A 69 11.25 -7.00 -10.62
CA PRO A 69 10.76 -5.67 -10.23
C PRO A 69 9.28 -5.68 -9.89
N THR A 70 8.90 -4.84 -8.92
CA THR A 70 7.50 -4.66 -8.56
C THR A 70 6.94 -3.36 -9.11
N HIS A 71 7.70 -2.65 -9.95
CA HIS A 71 7.16 -1.48 -10.66
C HIS A 71 6.46 -1.93 -11.94
N PHE A 72 5.51 -1.13 -12.39
CA PHE A 72 4.67 -1.46 -13.52
C PHE A 72 5.05 -0.71 -14.80
N GLY A 73 6.10 0.11 -14.76
CA GLY A 73 6.50 0.91 -15.93
C GLY A 73 5.67 2.15 -16.17
N ILE A 74 4.79 2.50 -15.23
CA ILE A 74 3.91 3.67 -15.35
C ILE A 74 4.13 4.64 -14.19
N GLY A 75 5.24 4.50 -13.46
CA GLY A 75 5.51 5.33 -12.29
C GLY A 75 4.94 4.78 -11.02
N LEU A 76 4.39 3.58 -11.04
CA LEU A 76 3.77 2.92 -9.89
C LEU A 76 4.60 1.69 -9.50
N ALA A 77 4.86 1.52 -8.21
CA ALA A 77 5.46 0.30 -7.69
C ALA A 77 4.60 -0.24 -6.57
N ILE A 78 4.53 -1.57 -6.46
CA ILE A 78 3.70 -2.24 -5.46
C ILE A 78 4.56 -3.26 -4.71
N PRO A 79 5.41 -2.80 -3.77
CA PRO A 79 6.25 -3.71 -2.99
C PRO A 79 5.40 -4.66 -2.16
N HIS A 80 5.81 -5.92 -2.13
CA HIS A 80 5.17 -6.95 -1.30
C HIS A 80 6.19 -8.05 -1.06
N GLY A 81 5.91 -8.92 -0.09
CA GLY A 81 6.86 -9.95 0.29
C GLY A 81 6.80 -11.20 -0.55
N THR A 82 7.66 -12.15 -0.22
CA THR A 82 7.68 -13.47 -0.85
C THR A 82 6.57 -14.35 -0.27
N ASN A 83 6.33 -15.49 -0.92
CA ASN A 83 5.39 -16.46 -0.39
C ASN A 83 5.83 -16.97 0.98
N GLU A 84 7.14 -17.13 1.18
CA GLU A 84 7.68 -17.60 2.45
C GLU A 84 7.39 -16.65 3.60
N THR A 85 7.29 -15.35 3.33
CA THR A 85 7.06 -14.35 4.37
C THR A 85 5.59 -14.13 4.66
N LYS A 86 4.69 -14.84 4.01
CA LYS A 86 3.26 -14.73 4.34
C LYS A 86 2.96 -15.12 5.78
N SER A 87 3.75 -16.03 6.34
CA SER A 87 3.53 -16.51 7.70
C SER A 87 3.75 -15.43 8.75
N VAL A 88 4.46 -14.35 8.42
CA VAL A 88 4.69 -13.25 9.36
C VAL A 88 3.71 -12.10 9.17
N ILE A 89 2.72 -12.25 8.29
CA ILE A 89 1.68 -11.25 8.12
C ILE A 89 0.57 -11.54 9.12
N LYS A 90 0.29 -10.57 9.97
CA LYS A 90 -0.72 -10.70 11.02
C LYS A 90 -2.08 -10.24 10.55
N LYS A 91 -2.12 -9.22 9.73
CA LYS A 91 -3.36 -8.73 9.11
C LYS A 91 -3.01 -7.96 7.86
N SER A 92 -3.98 -7.89 6.94
CA SER A 92 -3.77 -7.20 5.68
C SER A 92 -3.68 -5.70 5.90
N GLY A 93 -2.79 -5.05 5.15
CA GLY A 93 -2.62 -3.61 5.25
C GLY A 93 -1.89 -3.03 4.06
N LEU A 94 -2.09 -1.72 3.88
CA LEU A 94 -1.48 -0.97 2.79
C LEU A 94 -0.71 0.22 3.36
N VAL A 95 0.36 0.61 2.65
CA VAL A 95 1.10 1.84 2.93
C VAL A 95 1.28 2.55 1.59
N VAL A 96 0.96 3.85 1.53
CA VAL A 96 0.99 4.61 0.29
C VAL A 96 1.95 5.78 0.44
N PHE A 97 2.85 5.95 -0.53
CA PHE A 97 3.71 7.12 -0.61
C PHE A 97 3.48 7.81 -1.95
N THR A 98 3.36 9.14 -1.93
CA THR A 98 3.54 9.93 -3.15
C THR A 98 4.92 10.55 -3.10
N ILE A 99 5.64 10.48 -4.23
CA ILE A 99 7.01 10.96 -4.34
C ILE A 99 7.09 11.85 -5.58
N PRO A 100 6.71 13.14 -5.45
CA PRO A 100 6.56 14.01 -6.62
C PRO A 100 7.82 14.13 -7.46
N GLU A 101 9.00 14.10 -6.83
CA GLU A 101 10.26 14.19 -7.56
C GLU A 101 10.70 12.86 -8.12
N GLY A 102 10.03 11.78 -7.71
CA GLY A 102 10.34 10.45 -8.18
C GLY A 102 11.52 9.84 -7.46
N VAL A 103 11.60 8.51 -7.54
CA VAL A 103 12.74 7.76 -7.05
C VAL A 103 13.12 6.76 -8.14
N LYS A 104 14.43 6.59 -8.34
CA LYS A 104 14.88 5.65 -9.35
C LYS A 104 14.59 4.22 -8.91
N TRP A 105 13.91 3.49 -9.78
CA TRP A 105 13.48 2.10 -9.50
C TRP A 105 13.93 1.28 -10.70
N ASP A 106 15.16 0.76 -10.61
CA ASP A 106 15.84 0.14 -11.73
C ASP A 106 15.94 1.14 -12.89
N ASP A 107 15.33 0.87 -14.04
CA ASP A 107 15.38 1.77 -15.19
C ASP A 107 14.23 2.77 -15.25
N GLU A 108 13.34 2.74 -14.25
CA GLU A 108 12.15 3.56 -14.25
C GLU A 108 12.18 4.60 -13.13
N ILE A 109 11.35 5.63 -13.26
CA ILE A 109 11.14 6.60 -12.18
C ILE A 109 9.76 6.31 -11.59
N VAL A 110 9.74 6.04 -10.28
CA VAL A 110 8.49 5.74 -9.56
C VAL A 110 8.08 6.95 -8.74
N LYS A 111 6.82 7.34 -8.83
CA LYS A 111 6.27 8.47 -8.09
C LYS A 111 5.15 8.07 -7.15
N LEU A 112 4.61 6.88 -7.30
CA LEU A 112 3.56 6.37 -6.44
C LEU A 112 3.92 4.97 -5.98
N VAL A 113 3.91 4.75 -4.68
CA VAL A 113 4.24 3.46 -4.09
C VAL A 113 3.07 3.00 -3.25
N ILE A 114 2.64 1.76 -3.47
CA ILE A 114 1.59 1.14 -2.67
C ILE A 114 2.13 -0.19 -2.15
N GLY A 115 2.60 -0.17 -0.90
CA GLY A 115 3.09 -1.39 -0.27
C GLY A 115 1.92 -2.25 0.19
N ILE A 116 2.01 -3.55 -0.01
CA ILE A 116 0.92 -4.48 0.28
C ILE A 116 1.39 -5.59 1.19
N ALA A 117 0.60 -5.85 2.25
CA ALA A 117 0.70 -7.06 3.05
C ALA A 117 -0.70 -7.66 3.06
N GLY A 118 -0.85 -8.90 2.58
CA GLY A 118 -2.16 -9.54 2.49
C GLY A 118 -2.16 -10.92 3.09
N VAL A 119 -3.07 -11.16 4.00
CA VAL A 119 -3.24 -12.47 4.64
C VAL A 119 -3.84 -13.43 3.61
N GLY A 120 -3.25 -14.62 3.50
CA GLY A 120 -3.74 -15.62 2.55
C GLY A 120 -3.70 -15.09 1.13
N ASP A 121 -4.83 -15.11 0.45
CA ASP A 121 -4.95 -14.65 -0.93
C ASP A 121 -5.42 -13.21 -1.05
N GLU A 122 -5.58 -12.50 0.06
CA GLU A 122 -6.10 -11.13 0.02
C GLU A 122 -5.20 -10.20 -0.76
N HIS A 123 -3.88 -10.46 -0.77
CA HIS A 123 -2.95 -9.62 -1.53
C HIS A 123 -3.26 -9.64 -3.02
N LEU A 124 -3.75 -10.75 -3.55
CA LEU A 124 -4.10 -10.84 -4.97
C LEU A 124 -5.31 -9.97 -5.29
N ALA A 125 -6.31 -9.97 -4.41
CA ALA A 125 -7.50 -9.13 -4.60
C ALA A 125 -7.14 -7.65 -4.54
N ILE A 126 -6.29 -7.28 -3.58
CA ILE A 126 -5.83 -5.89 -3.44
C ILE A 126 -5.04 -5.47 -4.67
N LEU A 127 -4.12 -6.33 -5.12
CA LEU A 127 -3.29 -6.06 -6.27
C LEU A 127 -4.15 -5.85 -7.52
N SER A 128 -5.14 -6.71 -7.71
CA SER A 128 -6.05 -6.64 -8.85
C SER A 128 -6.85 -5.34 -8.83
N ASN A 129 -7.34 -4.96 -7.65
CA ASN A 129 -8.10 -3.71 -7.50
C ASN A 129 -7.25 -2.50 -7.85
N VAL A 130 -6.01 -2.46 -7.35
CA VAL A 130 -5.09 -1.37 -7.64
C VAL A 130 -4.79 -1.32 -9.13
N ALA A 131 -4.46 -2.47 -9.73
CA ALA A 131 -4.10 -2.53 -11.14
C ALA A 131 -5.25 -2.10 -12.05
N THR A 132 -6.48 -2.38 -11.65
CA THR A 132 -7.65 -1.98 -12.40
C THR A 132 -7.86 -0.47 -12.37
N LYS A 133 -7.62 0.15 -11.21
CA LYS A 133 -7.90 1.57 -11.02
C LYS A 133 -6.75 2.47 -11.46
N ILE A 134 -5.52 1.97 -11.37
CA ILE A 134 -4.31 2.76 -11.67
C ILE A 134 -3.55 2.01 -12.74
N ASP A 135 -3.96 2.23 -13.99
CA ASP A 135 -3.45 1.43 -15.10
C ASP A 135 -2.68 2.24 -16.14
N ASN A 136 -2.43 3.52 -15.88
CA ASN A 136 -1.64 4.32 -16.82
C ASN A 136 -0.95 5.46 -16.08
N GLU A 137 0.04 6.05 -16.75
CA GLU A 137 0.91 7.06 -16.15
C GLU A 137 0.15 8.35 -15.83
N GLU A 138 -0.85 8.69 -16.63
CA GLU A 138 -1.63 9.91 -16.38
C GLU A 138 -2.37 9.83 -15.05
N ILE A 139 -2.92 8.66 -14.73
CA ILE A 139 -3.60 8.47 -13.46
C ILE A 139 -2.61 8.56 -12.30
N VAL A 140 -1.42 7.98 -12.46
CA VAL A 140 -0.40 8.07 -11.43
C VAL A 140 -0.02 9.53 -11.18
N ASN A 141 0.24 10.28 -12.24
CA ASN A 141 0.62 11.68 -12.12
C ASN A 141 -0.50 12.51 -11.49
N ASP A 142 -1.74 12.25 -11.85
CA ASP A 142 -2.88 12.95 -11.26
C ASP A 142 -2.99 12.70 -9.77
N ILE A 143 -2.81 11.45 -9.35
CA ILE A 143 -2.84 11.12 -7.93
C ILE A 143 -1.74 11.86 -7.18
N VAL A 144 -0.52 11.83 -7.73
CA VAL A 144 0.64 12.40 -7.07
C VAL A 144 0.55 13.92 -6.99
N GLU A 145 0.04 14.57 -8.04
CA GLU A 145 0.05 16.03 -8.14
C GLU A 145 -1.20 16.69 -7.57
N ASN A 146 -2.34 16.00 -7.65
CA ASN A 146 -3.62 16.66 -7.41
C ASN A 146 -4.48 16.08 -6.31
N LYS A 147 -4.21 14.85 -5.85
CA LYS A 147 -5.12 14.17 -4.92
C LYS A 147 -4.68 14.36 -3.48
N SER A 148 -5.67 14.56 -2.61
CA SER A 148 -5.47 14.61 -1.17
C SER A 148 -5.43 13.21 -0.60
N LYS A 149 -5.05 13.11 0.69
CA LYS A 149 -5.12 11.82 1.40
C LYS A 149 -6.52 11.22 1.34
N ASP A 150 -7.54 12.04 1.55
CA ASP A 150 -8.93 11.55 1.54
C ASP A 150 -9.31 11.01 0.18
N GLU A 151 -8.88 11.69 -0.88
CA GLU A 151 -9.17 11.24 -2.24
C GLU A 151 -8.44 9.95 -2.58
N ILE A 152 -7.19 9.82 -2.16
CA ILE A 152 -6.42 8.59 -2.38
C ILE A 152 -7.05 7.44 -1.60
N TYR A 153 -7.44 7.70 -0.35
CA TYR A 153 -8.11 6.70 0.46
C TYR A 153 -9.38 6.19 -0.24
N GLU A 154 -10.17 7.13 -0.79
CA GLU A 154 -11.40 6.80 -1.50
C GLU A 154 -11.12 5.92 -2.71
N ILE A 155 -10.10 6.30 -3.50
CA ILE A 155 -9.75 5.54 -4.70
C ILE A 155 -9.38 4.10 -4.34
N LEU A 156 -8.57 3.92 -3.30
CA LEU A 156 -8.03 2.61 -2.98
C LEU A 156 -8.97 1.73 -2.18
N THR A 157 -9.99 2.30 -1.54
CA THR A 157 -10.92 1.53 -0.73
C THR A 157 -12.28 1.35 -1.38
N SER A 158 -12.59 2.10 -2.43
CA SER A 158 -13.87 1.96 -3.11
C SER A 158 -13.89 0.67 -3.93
N GLU A 159 -15.08 0.14 -4.14
CA GLU A 159 -15.22 -1.04 -4.99
C GLU A 159 -15.14 -0.64 -6.45
N VAL A 160 -14.64 -1.57 -7.25
CA VAL A 160 -14.54 -1.37 -8.69
C VAL A 160 -15.93 -1.41 -9.36
#